data_c7ff3800e75d19fdcb48686f65f42bf3
#
_entry.id   c7ff3800e75d19fdcb48686f65f42bf3
#
_cell.length_a   1.000
_cell.length_b   1.000
_cell.length_c   1.000
_cell.angle_alpha   90.00
_cell.angle_beta   90.00
_cell.angle_gamma   90.00
#
_symmetry.space_group_name_H-M   'P 1'
#
loop_
_entity.id
_entity.type
_entity.pdbx_description
1 polymer ?
#
loop_
_entity_poly.entity_id
_entity_poly.type
_entity_poly.pdbx_seq_one_letter_code
_entity_poly.pdbx_strand_id
1 'polypeptide(L)'
;VTAANTFAALKIRGISSELITEYVKDWAWQQRQIGPLDQFYLFGKQLHRESKIYSKVHTIVTDSPIGVSAYYANRYAAPEIGAAIKVAHQAVRAQKLTRCIDVWLNRVGPYQQEGRYETEEEALDVDCKMQTFLTEELGVTLHTVDAGDIETLIKLATA
;
A
#
# COMPACT_ATOMS: atom_id res chain seq x y z
N VAL A 1 -6.81 -3.29 9.34
CA VAL A 1 -7.31 -2.74 10.63
C VAL A 1 -6.79 -1.35 10.85
N THR A 2 -5.46 -1.10 10.89
CA THR A 2 -4.89 0.23 11.19
C THR A 2 -5.36 1.31 10.21
N ALA A 3 -5.36 1.06 8.90
CA ALA A 3 -5.85 2.01 7.91
C ALA A 3 -7.34 2.36 8.13
N ALA A 4 -8.18 1.37 8.44
CA ALA A 4 -9.60 1.58 8.72
C ALA A 4 -9.81 2.43 9.99
N ASN A 5 -9.05 2.18 11.05
CA ASN A 5 -9.11 2.95 12.28
C ASN A 5 -8.63 4.40 12.06
N THR A 6 -7.56 4.59 11.30
CA THR A 6 -7.07 5.93 10.91
C THR A 6 -8.14 6.68 10.13
N PHE A 7 -8.74 6.04 9.13
CA PHE A 7 -9.84 6.64 8.36
C PHE A 7 -11.03 7.03 9.26
N ALA A 8 -11.48 6.11 10.12
CA ALA A 8 -12.58 6.38 11.05
C ALA A 8 -12.27 7.55 11.98
N ALA A 9 -11.06 7.61 12.53
CA ALA A 9 -10.63 8.69 13.42
C ALA A 9 -10.54 10.05 12.71
N LEU A 10 -10.09 10.09 11.44
CA LEU A 10 -10.11 11.30 10.61
C LEU A 10 -11.55 11.80 10.39
N LYS A 11 -12.47 10.89 10.04
CA LYS A 11 -13.89 11.23 9.87
C LYS A 11 -14.53 11.78 11.15
N ILE A 12 -14.27 11.15 12.30
CA ILE A 12 -14.79 11.61 13.61
C ILE A 12 -14.29 13.02 13.93
N ARG A 13 -13.08 13.37 13.50
CA ARG A 13 -12.49 14.72 13.66
C ARG A 13 -12.97 15.72 12.61
N GLY A 14 -13.90 15.35 11.74
CA GLY A 14 -14.43 16.22 10.69
C GLY A 14 -13.50 16.42 9.50
N ILE A 15 -12.44 15.62 9.37
CA ILE A 15 -11.49 15.70 8.25
C ILE A 15 -12.07 14.92 7.06
N SER A 16 -12.23 15.61 5.92
CA SER A 16 -12.68 14.98 4.68
C SER A 16 -11.66 13.93 4.24
N SER A 17 -12.05 12.66 4.27
CA SER A 17 -11.14 11.54 4.01
C SER A 17 -11.86 10.37 3.33
N GLU A 18 -11.10 9.56 2.60
CA GLU A 18 -11.57 8.31 1.97
C GLU A 18 -10.59 7.18 2.24
N LEU A 19 -11.13 5.96 2.39
CA LEU A 19 -10.37 4.72 2.54
C LEU A 19 -10.36 3.97 1.21
N ILE A 20 -9.17 3.71 0.69
CA ILE A 20 -8.97 2.85 -0.47
C ILE A 20 -8.43 1.51 0.01
N THR A 21 -9.27 0.50 -0.06
CA THR A 21 -8.91 -0.86 0.32
C THR A 21 -8.09 -1.56 -0.76
N GLU A 22 -7.31 -2.55 -0.34
CA GLU A 22 -6.50 -3.39 -1.22
C GLU A 22 -7.38 -4.15 -2.23
N TYR A 23 -7.06 -3.99 -3.52
CA TYR A 23 -7.82 -4.67 -4.58
C TYR A 23 -7.54 -6.18 -4.63
N VAL A 24 -6.30 -6.59 -4.43
CA VAL A 24 -5.90 -8.00 -4.53
C VAL A 24 -6.48 -8.88 -3.43
N LYS A 25 -6.95 -8.29 -2.34
CA LYS A 25 -7.58 -9.03 -1.25
C LYS A 25 -8.83 -9.81 -1.68
N ASP A 26 -9.60 -9.26 -2.62
CA ASP A 26 -10.76 -9.96 -3.19
C ASP A 26 -10.34 -11.25 -3.91
N TRP A 27 -9.17 -11.24 -4.57
CA TRP A 27 -8.61 -12.40 -5.23
C TRP A 27 -8.13 -13.47 -4.24
N ALA A 28 -7.56 -13.04 -3.10
CA ALA A 28 -7.15 -13.97 -2.04
C ALA A 28 -8.36 -14.74 -1.48
N TRP A 29 -9.47 -14.06 -1.23
CA TRP A 29 -10.71 -14.72 -0.81
C TRP A 29 -11.30 -15.65 -1.86
N GLN A 30 -11.12 -15.35 -3.14
CA GLN A 30 -11.52 -16.20 -4.26
C GLN A 30 -10.52 -17.32 -4.55
N GLN A 31 -9.42 -17.42 -3.81
CA GLN A 31 -8.31 -18.36 -4.04
C GLN A 31 -7.76 -18.29 -5.48
N ARG A 32 -7.85 -17.11 -6.09
CA ARG A 32 -7.36 -16.89 -7.46
C ARG A 32 -5.84 -16.91 -7.48
N GLN A 33 -5.26 -17.68 -8.42
CA GLN A 33 -3.82 -17.66 -8.66
C GLN A 33 -3.40 -16.32 -9.27
N ILE A 34 -2.27 -15.80 -8.82
CA ILE A 34 -1.67 -14.58 -9.35
C ILE A 34 -0.57 -14.97 -10.36
N GLY A 35 -0.79 -14.63 -11.63
CA GLY A 35 0.18 -14.86 -12.69
C GLY A 35 1.20 -13.70 -12.80
N PRO A 36 2.29 -13.91 -13.56
CA PRO A 36 3.36 -12.92 -13.74
C PRO A 36 2.88 -11.55 -14.27
N LEU A 37 1.88 -11.55 -15.15
CA LEU A 37 1.35 -10.32 -15.77
C LEU A 37 0.28 -9.62 -14.92
N ASP A 38 -0.30 -10.31 -13.94
CA ASP A 38 -1.40 -9.77 -13.14
C ASP A 38 -1.00 -8.55 -12.31
N GLN A 39 0.28 -8.41 -11.96
CA GLN A 39 0.75 -7.27 -11.17
C GLN A 39 0.56 -5.94 -11.90
N PHE A 40 0.66 -5.91 -13.23
CA PHE A 40 0.38 -4.71 -14.01
C PHE A 40 -1.10 -4.32 -13.94
N TYR A 41 -1.99 -5.30 -14.01
CA TYR A 41 -3.43 -5.11 -13.85
C TYR A 41 -3.77 -4.64 -12.41
N LEU A 42 -3.20 -5.28 -11.39
CA LEU A 42 -3.41 -4.92 -9.99
C LEU A 42 -2.95 -3.48 -9.71
N PHE A 43 -1.77 -3.11 -10.20
CA PHE A 43 -1.26 -1.74 -10.14
C PHE A 43 -2.25 -0.74 -10.78
N GLY A 44 -2.70 -1.01 -12.00
CA GLY A 44 -3.63 -0.13 -12.72
C GLY A 44 -4.98 0.01 -12.00
N LYS A 45 -5.50 -1.08 -11.43
CA LYS A 45 -6.76 -1.06 -10.66
C LYS A 45 -6.62 -0.27 -9.36
N GLN A 46 -5.54 -0.46 -8.63
CA GLN A 46 -5.29 0.29 -7.39
C GLN A 46 -5.09 1.78 -7.70
N LEU A 47 -4.27 2.12 -8.69
CA LEU A 47 -4.07 3.50 -9.13
C LEU A 47 -5.40 4.15 -9.57
N HIS A 48 -6.24 3.43 -10.32
CA HIS A 48 -7.55 3.95 -10.72
C HIS A 48 -8.45 4.23 -9.52
N ARG A 49 -8.45 3.38 -8.49
CA ARG A 49 -9.22 3.61 -7.26
C ARG A 49 -8.78 4.89 -6.54
N GLU A 50 -7.49 5.14 -6.49
CA GLU A 50 -6.92 6.33 -5.84
C GLU A 50 -7.13 7.60 -6.68
N SER A 51 -6.77 7.56 -7.96
CA SER A 51 -6.71 8.74 -8.82
C SER A 51 -8.06 9.43 -9.01
N LYS A 52 -9.16 8.68 -9.01
CA LYS A 52 -10.50 9.28 -9.16
C LYS A 52 -10.95 10.14 -7.98
N ILE A 53 -10.25 10.08 -6.85
CA ILE A 53 -10.55 10.89 -5.66
C ILE A 53 -9.42 11.88 -5.32
N TYR A 54 -8.34 11.92 -6.11
CA TYR A 54 -7.32 12.97 -5.97
C TYR A 54 -7.96 14.35 -6.01
N SER A 55 -7.55 15.24 -5.13
CA SER A 55 -8.06 16.61 -4.97
C SER A 55 -9.54 16.74 -4.58
N LYS A 56 -10.24 15.63 -4.29
CA LYS A 56 -11.66 15.65 -3.87
C LYS A 56 -11.84 15.54 -2.36
N VAL A 57 -10.85 15.02 -1.67
CA VAL A 57 -10.81 14.89 -0.22
C VAL A 57 -9.49 15.41 0.32
N HIS A 58 -9.46 15.77 1.60
CA HIS A 58 -8.22 16.23 2.26
C HIS A 58 -7.21 15.08 2.40
N THR A 59 -7.66 13.88 2.79
CA THR A 59 -6.79 12.74 3.07
C THR A 59 -7.33 11.46 2.43
N ILE A 60 -6.46 10.75 1.72
CA ILE A 60 -6.69 9.39 1.26
C ILE A 60 -5.88 8.47 2.15
N VAL A 61 -6.52 7.46 2.73
CA VAL A 61 -5.88 6.40 3.48
C VAL A 61 -5.92 5.13 2.66
N THR A 62 -4.79 4.46 2.48
CA THR A 62 -4.73 3.16 1.80
C THR A 62 -3.81 2.20 2.56
N ASP A 63 -4.14 0.91 2.56
CA ASP A 63 -3.30 -0.18 3.05
C ASP A 63 -2.58 -0.93 1.93
N SER A 64 -2.70 -0.45 0.69
CA SER A 64 -2.06 -1.04 -0.49
C SER A 64 -1.45 0.05 -1.37
N PRO A 65 -0.26 0.57 -1.01
CA PRO A 65 0.45 1.53 -1.84
C PRO A 65 0.75 0.96 -3.23
N ILE A 66 0.49 1.75 -4.28
CA ILE A 66 0.63 1.28 -5.68
C ILE A 66 2.05 0.76 -6.01
N GLY A 67 3.08 1.27 -5.33
CA GLY A 67 4.46 0.85 -5.55
C GLY A 67 4.77 -0.60 -5.18
N VAL A 68 3.99 -1.22 -4.28
CA VAL A 68 4.23 -2.62 -3.86
C VAL A 68 4.03 -3.62 -4.99
N SER A 69 3.21 -3.29 -6.00
CA SER A 69 3.04 -4.15 -7.18
C SER A 69 4.34 -4.38 -7.96
N ALA A 70 5.28 -3.42 -7.94
CA ALA A 70 6.60 -3.60 -8.56
C ALA A 70 7.42 -4.67 -7.85
N TYR A 71 7.40 -4.70 -6.51
CA TYR A 71 8.04 -5.73 -5.72
C TYR A 71 7.44 -7.12 -6.00
N TYR A 72 6.13 -7.23 -5.98
CA TYR A 72 5.46 -8.51 -6.23
C TYR A 72 5.65 -9.01 -7.66
N ALA A 73 5.76 -8.13 -8.66
CA ALA A 73 6.11 -8.53 -10.01
C ALA A 73 7.48 -9.22 -10.06
N ASN A 74 8.49 -8.66 -9.37
CA ASN A 74 9.81 -9.30 -9.26
C ASN A 74 9.72 -10.64 -8.53
N ARG A 75 8.95 -10.72 -7.43
CA ARG A 75 8.75 -11.94 -6.66
C ARG A 75 8.09 -13.06 -7.47
N TYR A 76 7.18 -12.73 -8.38
CA TYR A 76 6.49 -13.67 -9.26
C TYR A 76 7.19 -13.85 -10.63
N ALA A 77 8.51 -13.65 -10.69
CA ALA A 77 9.35 -13.88 -11.85
C ALA A 77 8.97 -13.07 -13.11
N ALA A 78 8.52 -11.82 -12.90
CA ALA A 78 8.23 -10.88 -13.98
C ALA A 78 9.00 -9.54 -13.77
N PRO A 79 10.35 -9.55 -13.77
CA PRO A 79 11.16 -8.37 -13.45
C PRO A 79 10.95 -7.22 -14.46
N GLU A 80 10.66 -7.50 -15.71
CA GLU A 80 10.36 -6.48 -16.74
C GLU A 80 9.04 -5.75 -16.40
N ILE A 81 8.04 -6.47 -15.90
CA ILE A 81 6.78 -5.88 -15.41
C ILE A 81 7.05 -5.05 -14.17
N GLY A 82 7.88 -5.54 -13.25
CA GLY A 82 8.32 -4.79 -12.07
C GLY A 82 9.00 -3.47 -12.46
N ALA A 83 9.89 -3.50 -13.43
CA ALA A 83 10.58 -2.30 -13.95
C ALA A 83 9.59 -1.30 -14.57
N ALA A 84 8.63 -1.78 -15.37
CA ALA A 84 7.60 -0.93 -15.96
C ALA A 84 6.70 -0.27 -14.89
N ILE A 85 6.28 -1.02 -13.87
CA ILE A 85 5.50 -0.49 -12.75
C ILE A 85 6.32 0.53 -11.94
N LYS A 86 7.61 0.30 -11.72
CA LYS A 86 8.50 1.26 -11.06
C LYS A 86 8.53 2.61 -11.80
N VAL A 87 8.69 2.59 -13.11
CA VAL A 87 8.67 3.81 -13.95
C VAL A 87 7.31 4.50 -13.85
N ALA A 88 6.22 3.75 -13.95
CA ALA A 88 4.86 4.30 -13.82
C ALA A 88 4.61 4.90 -12.44
N HIS A 89 5.04 4.24 -11.36
CA HIS A 89 4.96 4.76 -10.00
C HIS A 89 5.72 6.09 -9.86
N GLN A 90 6.95 6.16 -10.35
CA GLN A 90 7.75 7.38 -10.32
C GLN A 90 7.09 8.52 -11.11
N ALA A 91 6.50 8.22 -12.28
CA ALA A 91 5.77 9.19 -13.09
C ALA A 91 4.53 9.73 -12.36
N VAL A 92 3.78 8.88 -11.67
CA VAL A 92 2.63 9.30 -10.85
C VAL A 92 3.06 10.22 -9.72
N ARG A 93 4.12 9.86 -8.99
CA ARG A 93 4.66 10.68 -7.89
C ARG A 93 5.20 12.04 -8.37
N ALA A 94 5.82 12.08 -9.56
CA ALA A 94 6.36 13.30 -10.15
C ALA A 94 5.28 14.33 -10.51
N GLN A 95 4.02 13.90 -10.72
CA GLN A 95 2.91 14.83 -11.00
C GLN A 95 2.50 15.67 -9.79
N LYS A 96 2.90 15.29 -8.57
CA LYS A 96 2.61 16.00 -7.32
C LYS A 96 1.13 16.34 -7.11
N LEU A 97 0.23 15.48 -7.60
CA LEU A 97 -1.22 15.65 -7.44
C LEU A 97 -1.66 15.53 -5.99
N THR A 98 -0.88 14.84 -5.18
CA THR A 98 -1.08 14.68 -3.75
C THR A 98 0.28 14.69 -3.04
N ARG A 99 0.28 15.10 -1.76
CA ARG A 99 1.40 14.81 -0.87
C ARG A 99 1.26 13.35 -0.42
N CYS A 100 2.28 12.55 -0.65
CA CYS A 100 2.29 11.15 -0.22
C CYS A 100 3.10 11.01 1.07
N ILE A 101 2.54 10.29 2.02
CA ILE A 101 3.17 9.92 3.28
C ILE A 101 3.18 8.40 3.34
N ASP A 102 4.35 7.83 3.20
CA ASP A 102 4.51 6.39 3.19
C ASP A 102 4.87 5.91 4.60
N VAL A 103 4.06 5.02 5.14
CA VAL A 103 4.21 4.55 6.51
C VAL A 103 4.50 3.05 6.52
N TRP A 104 5.57 2.68 7.20
CA TRP A 104 5.86 1.30 7.57
C TRP A 104 5.24 1.00 8.93
N LEU A 105 4.34 0.03 8.97
CA LEU A 105 3.70 -0.38 10.22
C LEU A 105 4.46 -1.54 10.85
N ASN A 106 5.02 -1.33 12.03
CA ASN A 106 5.49 -2.44 12.85
C ASN A 106 4.30 -3.32 13.25
N ARG A 107 4.43 -4.62 13.05
CA ARG A 107 3.37 -5.56 13.45
C ARG A 107 3.26 -5.62 14.97
N VAL A 108 2.02 -5.59 15.45
CA VAL A 108 1.67 -5.76 16.86
C VAL A 108 0.61 -6.86 16.93
N GLY A 109 0.88 -7.92 17.72
CA GLY A 109 -0.04 -9.04 17.88
C GLY A 109 0.22 -10.22 16.94
N PRO A 110 -0.60 -11.29 17.05
CA PRO A 110 -0.40 -12.52 16.29
C PRO A 110 -0.72 -12.34 14.81
N TYR A 111 -0.02 -13.14 13.98
CA TYR A 111 -0.29 -13.20 12.55
C TYR A 111 -1.65 -13.85 12.29
N GLN A 112 -2.41 -13.29 11.35
CA GLN A 112 -3.68 -13.82 10.87
C GLN A 112 -3.54 -14.26 9.41
N GLN A 113 -3.70 -15.58 9.16
CA GLN A 113 -3.54 -16.19 7.84
C GLN A 113 -4.73 -15.92 6.91
N GLU A 114 -5.93 -15.75 7.46
CA GLU A 114 -7.15 -15.63 6.66
C GLU A 114 -7.12 -14.43 5.70
N GLY A 115 -7.38 -14.71 4.43
CA GLY A 115 -7.39 -13.70 3.37
C GLY A 115 -6.00 -13.21 2.95
N ARG A 116 -4.94 -14.01 3.20
CA ARG A 116 -3.56 -13.76 2.78
C ARG A 116 -3.03 -14.91 1.94
N TYR A 117 -2.10 -14.60 1.05
CA TYR A 117 -1.37 -15.58 0.25
C TYR A 117 -0.17 -16.14 1.01
N GLU A 118 0.49 -15.32 1.82
CA GLU A 118 1.72 -15.66 2.54
C GLU A 118 1.43 -16.35 3.88
N THR A 119 2.26 -17.32 4.24
CA THR A 119 2.40 -17.82 5.61
C THR A 119 3.07 -16.77 6.50
N GLU A 120 3.09 -16.98 7.82
CA GLU A 120 3.77 -16.06 8.75
C GLU A 120 5.28 -15.93 8.44
N GLU A 121 5.95 -17.05 8.15
CA GLU A 121 7.38 -17.06 7.79
C GLU A 121 7.64 -16.31 6.48
N GLU A 122 6.84 -16.57 5.45
CA GLU A 122 6.92 -15.87 4.17
C GLU A 122 6.63 -14.38 4.33
N ALA A 123 5.70 -14.00 5.20
CA ALA A 123 5.37 -12.61 5.45
C ALA A 123 6.51 -11.86 6.14
N LEU A 124 7.29 -12.50 7.02
CA LEU A 124 8.48 -11.90 7.64
C LEU A 124 9.59 -11.69 6.60
N ASP A 125 9.82 -12.66 5.71
CA ASP A 125 10.76 -12.51 4.60
C ASP A 125 10.36 -11.38 3.64
N VAL A 126 9.07 -11.32 3.30
CA VAL A 126 8.50 -10.23 2.49
C VAL A 126 8.70 -8.88 3.16
N ASP A 127 8.44 -8.75 4.46
CA ASP A 127 8.57 -7.48 5.17
C ASP A 127 10.00 -6.93 5.08
N CYS A 128 11.00 -7.76 5.31
CA CYS A 128 12.39 -7.36 5.24
C CYS A 128 12.80 -6.91 3.82
N LYS A 129 12.48 -7.72 2.82
CA LYS A 129 12.81 -7.44 1.42
C LYS A 129 12.02 -6.27 0.85
N MET A 130 10.75 -6.14 1.23
CA MET A 130 9.88 -5.06 0.78
C MET A 130 10.37 -3.71 1.29
N GLN A 131 10.74 -3.62 2.57
CA GLN A 131 11.25 -2.38 3.15
C GLN A 131 12.49 -1.90 2.40
N THR A 132 13.45 -2.78 2.15
CA THR A 132 14.66 -2.49 1.36
C THR A 132 14.29 -2.03 -0.05
N PHE A 133 13.40 -2.76 -0.73
CA PHE A 133 12.95 -2.41 -2.08
C PHE A 133 12.30 -1.02 -2.14
N LEU A 134 11.40 -0.71 -1.21
CA LEU A 134 10.72 0.59 -1.19
C LEU A 134 11.68 1.74 -0.98
N THR A 135 12.67 1.61 -0.08
CA THR A 135 13.61 2.67 0.24
C THR A 135 14.73 2.80 -0.80
N GLU A 136 15.35 1.70 -1.19
CA GLU A 136 16.55 1.72 -2.04
C GLU A 136 16.22 1.74 -3.54
N GLU A 137 15.19 0.99 -3.96
CA GLU A 137 14.86 0.91 -5.38
C GLU A 137 13.76 1.89 -5.82
N LEU A 138 12.71 2.10 -5.01
CA LEU A 138 11.67 3.07 -5.32
C LEU A 138 11.97 4.48 -4.81
N GLY A 139 12.95 4.64 -3.93
CA GLY A 139 13.32 5.93 -3.35
C GLY A 139 12.25 6.52 -2.42
N VAL A 140 11.44 5.66 -1.78
CA VAL A 140 10.38 6.06 -0.87
C VAL A 140 10.96 6.35 0.52
N THR A 141 10.56 7.47 1.13
CA THR A 141 10.88 7.77 2.53
C THR A 141 9.80 7.18 3.42
N LEU A 142 10.17 6.19 4.26
CA LEU A 142 9.24 5.52 5.14
C LEU A 142 9.23 6.14 6.55
N HIS A 143 8.05 6.43 7.05
CA HIS A 143 7.81 6.73 8.47
C HIS A 143 7.46 5.43 9.19
N THR A 144 8.24 5.04 10.19
CA THR A 144 7.97 3.82 10.96
C THR A 144 7.03 4.15 12.13
N VAL A 145 5.90 3.44 12.20
CA VAL A 145 4.86 3.63 13.22
C VAL A 145 4.37 2.25 13.68
N ASP A 146 4.06 2.09 14.96
CA ASP A 146 3.48 0.84 15.45
C ASP A 146 2.02 0.69 15.00
N ALA A 147 1.65 -0.50 14.58
CA ALA A 147 0.28 -0.78 14.19
C ALA A 147 -0.65 -0.54 15.39
N GLY A 148 -1.61 0.38 15.24
CA GLY A 148 -2.50 0.81 16.33
C GLY A 148 -2.19 2.19 16.90
N ASP A 149 -1.03 2.78 16.65
CA ASP A 149 -0.74 4.17 17.01
C ASP A 149 -1.43 5.15 16.04
N ILE A 150 -2.75 5.24 16.19
CA ILE A 150 -3.60 6.05 15.31
C ILE A 150 -3.32 7.55 15.48
N GLU A 151 -2.92 7.99 16.67
CA GLU A 151 -2.63 9.41 16.93
C GLU A 151 -1.42 9.90 16.12
N THR A 152 -0.35 9.10 16.06
CA THR A 152 0.82 9.41 15.23
C THR A 152 0.45 9.45 13.74
N LEU A 153 -0.36 8.50 13.27
CA LEU A 153 -0.83 8.47 11.87
C LEU A 153 -1.66 9.71 11.53
N ILE A 154 -2.54 10.15 12.42
CA ILE A 154 -3.32 11.37 12.21
C ILE A 154 -2.42 12.60 12.16
N LYS A 155 -1.46 12.72 13.08
CA LYS A 155 -0.49 13.84 13.06
C LYS A 155 0.26 13.91 11.74
N LEU A 156 0.74 12.77 11.22
CA LEU A 156 1.40 12.70 9.91
C LEU A 156 0.46 13.12 8.77
N ALA A 157 -0.78 12.70 8.80
CA ALA A 157 -1.77 13.00 7.77
C ALA A 157 -2.22 14.47 7.74
N THR A 158 -2.10 15.18 8.88
CA THR A 158 -2.60 16.54 9.04
C THR A 158 -1.51 17.61 9.20
N ALA A 159 -0.25 17.21 9.23
CA ALA A 159 0.92 18.10 9.32
C ALA A 159 1.21 18.91 7.98
#